data_2266082b944ce1ed62aae5e965dac7d1
#
_entry.id   2266082b944ce1ed62aae5e965dac7d1
#
_cell.length_a   1.000
_cell.length_b   1.000
_cell.length_c   1.000
_cell.angle_alpha   90.00
_cell.angle_beta   90.00
_cell.angle_gamma   90.00
#
_symmetry.space_group_name_H-M   'P 1'
#
loop_
_entity.id
_entity.type
_entity.pdbx_description
1 polymer ?
#
loop_
_entity_poly.entity_id
_entity_poly.type
_entity_poly.pdbx_seq_one_letter_code
_entity_poly.pdbx_strand_id
1 'polypeptide(L)'
;CIRDRQWSDNEIKLRKDATIQAERILKAAGAALLLPGEDKMSLPGEGIHEMGTARMGDDPAQSVLNKYNQAHDVPNLFVTDGSFMTSSSCVNPSLTYMAFTARACDYAVKQMGEGSV
;
A
#
# COMPACT_ATOMS: atom_id res chain seq x y z
N CYS A 1 -6.85 -2.13 12.78
CA CYS A 1 -6.42 -1.30 13.90
C CYS A 1 -5.33 -0.35 13.49
N ILE A 2 -5.65 0.93 13.36
CA ILE A 2 -4.77 1.96 12.83
C ILE A 2 -4.48 3.00 13.91
N ARG A 3 -4.62 2.60 15.17
CA ARG A 3 -4.46 3.51 16.32
C ARG A 3 -3.05 4.06 16.50
N ASP A 4 -2.06 3.39 15.93
CA ASP A 4 -0.65 3.71 16.14
C ASP A 4 -0.02 4.48 14.98
N ARG A 5 -0.82 4.86 13.96
CA ARG A 5 -0.35 5.65 12.84
C ARG A 5 -0.77 7.11 12.97
N GLN A 6 0.19 7.99 12.81
CA GLN A 6 -0.02 9.43 12.72
C GLN A 6 0.59 9.95 11.41
N TRP A 7 0.01 11.04 10.90
CA TRP A 7 0.60 11.75 9.76
C TRP A 7 1.87 12.47 10.24
N SER A 8 2.96 12.25 9.52
CA SER A 8 4.19 13.02 9.77
C SER A 8 4.12 14.38 9.08
N ASP A 9 5.06 15.25 9.42
CA ASP A 9 5.20 16.57 8.79
C ASP A 9 5.39 16.47 7.27
N ASN A 10 6.00 15.38 6.80
CA ASN A 10 6.23 15.17 5.38
C ASN A 10 4.90 14.94 4.62
N GLU A 11 4.01 14.08 5.11
CA GLU A 11 2.71 13.85 4.48
C GLU A 11 1.85 15.11 4.48
N ILE A 12 1.88 15.88 5.57
CA ILE A 12 1.16 17.14 5.67
C ILE A 12 1.67 18.16 4.65
N LYS A 13 3.00 18.30 4.52
CA LYS A 13 3.61 19.19 3.52
C LYS A 13 3.33 18.74 2.11
N LEU A 14 3.44 17.43 1.83
CA LEU A 14 3.15 16.84 0.53
C LEU A 14 1.71 17.13 0.09
N ARG A 15 0.74 16.94 0.99
CA ARG A 15 -0.66 17.25 0.72
C ARG A 15 -0.89 18.73 0.37
N LYS A 16 -0.29 19.64 1.15
CA LYS A 16 -0.39 21.09 0.90
C LYS A 16 0.21 21.45 -0.46
N ASP A 17 1.36 20.94 -0.78
CA ASP A 17 2.00 21.16 -2.09
C ASP A 17 1.15 20.58 -3.23
N ALA A 18 0.62 19.37 -3.09
CA ALA A 18 -0.25 18.76 -4.09
C ALA A 18 -1.50 19.63 -4.39
N THR A 19 -2.10 20.22 -3.38
CA THR A 19 -3.24 21.16 -3.54
C THR A 19 -2.81 22.38 -4.35
N ILE A 20 -1.67 23.00 -4.02
CA ILE A 20 -1.14 24.16 -4.73
C ILE A 20 -0.84 23.83 -6.19
N GLN A 21 -0.23 22.68 -6.46
CA GLN A 21 0.08 22.27 -7.84
C GLN A 21 -1.20 21.96 -8.63
N ALA A 22 -2.19 21.31 -8.03
CA ALA A 22 -3.47 21.05 -8.66
C ALA A 22 -4.19 22.36 -9.06
N GLU A 23 -4.22 23.36 -8.18
CA GLU A 23 -4.76 24.68 -8.49
C GLU A 23 -4.03 25.36 -9.65
N ARG A 24 -2.70 25.28 -9.67
CA ARG A 24 -1.87 25.86 -10.75
C ARG A 24 -2.19 25.21 -12.10
N ILE A 25 -2.32 23.88 -12.12
CA ILE A 25 -2.67 23.12 -13.33
C ILE A 25 -4.06 23.50 -13.81
N LEU A 26 -5.04 23.54 -12.92
CA LEU A 26 -6.42 23.90 -13.29
C LEU A 26 -6.53 25.35 -13.80
N LYS A 27 -5.83 26.29 -13.16
CA LYS A 27 -5.76 27.69 -13.65
C LYS A 27 -5.13 27.77 -15.03
N ALA A 28 -4.02 27.06 -15.26
CA ALA A 28 -3.38 27.01 -16.56
C ALA A 28 -4.27 26.36 -17.65
N ALA A 29 -5.11 25.41 -17.27
CA ALA A 29 -6.09 24.78 -18.14
C ALA A 29 -7.34 25.66 -18.40
N GLY A 30 -7.43 26.87 -17.82
CA GLY A 30 -8.52 27.80 -18.06
C GLY A 30 -9.75 27.62 -17.13
N ALA A 31 -9.60 26.95 -16.01
CA ALA A 31 -10.70 26.81 -15.05
C ALA A 31 -11.12 28.19 -14.50
N ALA A 32 -12.38 28.54 -14.69
CA ALA A 32 -12.95 29.84 -14.29
C ALA A 32 -13.25 29.92 -12.78
N LEU A 33 -13.49 28.78 -12.14
CA LEU A 33 -13.78 28.67 -10.71
C LEU A 33 -13.03 27.49 -10.12
N LEU A 34 -12.35 27.73 -9.03
CA LEU A 34 -11.70 26.69 -8.22
C LEU A 34 -12.35 26.68 -6.84
N LEU A 35 -12.89 25.53 -6.47
CA LEU A 35 -13.34 25.32 -5.11
C LEU A 35 -12.16 24.73 -4.32
N PRO A 36 -11.80 25.35 -3.20
CA PRO A 36 -10.72 24.81 -2.36
C PRO A 36 -11.13 23.43 -1.86
N GLY A 37 -10.21 22.47 -1.94
CA GLY A 37 -10.38 21.17 -1.29
C GLY A 37 -10.43 21.32 0.24
N GLU A 38 -10.97 20.31 0.91
CA GLU A 38 -10.96 20.28 2.37
C GLU A 38 -9.51 20.31 2.88
N ASP A 39 -9.22 21.20 3.80
CA ASP A 39 -7.89 21.33 4.42
C ASP A 39 -7.66 20.30 5.55
N LYS A 40 -8.58 19.38 5.72
CA LYS A 40 -8.50 18.34 6.76
C LYS A 40 -7.89 17.05 6.19
N MET A 41 -6.91 16.51 6.89
CA MET A 41 -6.40 15.17 6.62
C MET A 41 -7.46 14.13 7.00
N SER A 42 -7.68 13.12 6.15
CA SER A 42 -8.47 11.94 6.50
C SER A 42 -7.80 11.19 7.65
N LEU A 43 -8.57 10.42 8.39
CA LEU A 43 -7.99 9.54 9.40
C LEU A 43 -7.08 8.49 8.73
N PRO A 44 -5.96 8.13 9.37
CA PRO A 44 -5.15 7.01 8.89
C PRO A 44 -6.00 5.75 8.76
N GLY A 45 -5.94 5.08 7.60
CA GLY A 45 -6.75 3.91 7.28
C GLY A 45 -8.03 4.17 6.51
N GLU A 46 -8.26 5.40 6.10
CA GLU A 46 -9.38 5.77 5.22
C GLU A 46 -8.96 5.95 3.75
N GLY A 47 -7.73 5.57 3.42
CA GLY A 47 -7.16 5.78 2.09
C GLY A 47 -7.51 4.71 1.06
N ILE A 48 -8.10 3.60 1.46
CA ILE A 48 -8.45 2.44 0.61
C ILE A 48 -7.20 1.67 0.10
N HIS A 49 -6.06 2.32 -0.01
CA HIS A 49 -4.81 1.78 -0.53
C HIS A 49 -3.72 1.73 0.55
N GLU A 50 -4.09 1.32 1.75
CA GLU A 50 -3.13 1.13 2.85
C GLU A 50 -2.15 0.01 2.52
N MET A 51 -0.85 0.31 2.70
CA MET A 51 0.24 -0.59 2.37
C MET A 51 1.16 -0.81 3.57
N GLY A 52 1.87 -1.94 3.59
CA GLY A 52 3.04 -2.14 4.42
C GLY A 52 2.82 -2.67 5.83
N THR A 53 1.59 -2.98 6.25
CA THR A 53 1.34 -3.55 7.59
C THR A 53 1.81 -5.00 7.74
N ALA A 54 1.94 -5.73 6.62
CA ALA A 54 2.54 -7.06 6.55
C ALA A 54 3.57 -7.12 5.41
N ARG A 55 4.45 -6.11 5.33
CA ARG A 55 5.37 -5.94 4.19
C ARG A 55 6.27 -7.14 3.97
N MET A 56 6.54 -7.42 2.70
CA MET A 56 7.54 -8.38 2.28
C MET A 56 8.97 -7.87 2.50
N GLY A 57 9.88 -8.80 2.71
CA GLY A 57 11.32 -8.56 2.80
C GLY A 57 12.09 -9.86 3.03
N ASP A 58 13.39 -9.80 2.86
CA ASP A 58 14.27 -10.96 3.03
C ASP A 58 14.66 -11.18 4.50
N ASP A 59 14.62 -10.14 5.32
CA ASP A 59 14.99 -10.19 6.74
C ASP A 59 13.71 -10.34 7.60
N PRO A 60 13.50 -11.49 8.26
CA PRO A 60 12.35 -11.72 9.15
C PRO A 60 12.31 -10.78 10.36
N ALA A 61 13.44 -10.18 10.75
CA ALA A 61 13.45 -9.18 11.82
C ALA A 61 12.84 -7.83 11.40
N GLN A 62 12.70 -7.58 10.09
CA GLN A 62 12.21 -6.32 9.54
C GLN A 62 10.99 -6.49 8.64
N SER A 63 10.56 -7.71 8.35
CA SER A 63 9.44 -8.02 7.47
C SER A 63 8.58 -9.14 8.02
N VAL A 64 7.31 -9.12 7.68
CA VAL A 64 6.36 -10.18 8.08
C VAL A 64 6.35 -11.31 7.07
N LEU A 65 6.50 -11.00 5.79
CA LEU A 65 6.39 -11.93 4.68
C LEU A 65 7.70 -12.01 3.91
N ASN A 66 7.98 -13.20 3.38
CA ASN A 66 9.03 -13.43 2.40
C ASN A 66 8.60 -12.99 0.98
N LYS A 67 9.49 -13.14 0.01
CA LYS A 67 9.24 -12.77 -1.40
C LYS A 67 8.08 -13.50 -2.09
N TYR A 68 7.52 -14.54 -1.48
CA TYR A 68 6.38 -15.31 -2.00
C TYR A 68 5.07 -15.00 -1.27
N ASN A 69 5.01 -13.91 -0.52
CA ASN A 69 3.85 -13.54 0.31
C ASN A 69 3.56 -14.51 1.48
N GLN A 70 4.48 -15.43 1.78
CA GLN A 70 4.40 -16.37 2.87
C GLN A 70 4.95 -15.74 4.15
N ALA A 71 4.28 -15.94 5.28
CA ALA A 71 4.78 -15.46 6.56
C ALA A 71 6.07 -16.19 6.97
N HIS A 72 7.04 -15.44 7.50
CA HIS A 72 8.31 -16.03 7.96
C HIS A 72 8.11 -17.00 9.12
N ASP A 73 7.20 -16.67 10.05
CA ASP A 73 6.99 -17.45 11.28
C ASP A 73 5.89 -18.51 11.14
N VAL A 74 5.07 -18.46 10.09
CA VAL A 74 3.92 -19.35 9.90
C VAL A 74 3.89 -19.85 8.45
N PRO A 75 4.56 -20.98 8.16
CA PRO A 75 4.78 -21.44 6.77
C PRO A 75 3.53 -21.70 5.93
N ASN A 76 2.39 -21.96 6.55
CA ASN A 76 1.11 -22.18 5.88
C ASN A 76 0.23 -20.91 5.79
N LEU A 77 0.77 -19.74 6.13
CA LEU A 77 0.07 -18.45 6.05
C LEU A 77 0.61 -17.60 4.91
N PHE A 78 -0.29 -17.15 4.04
CA PHE A 78 0.00 -16.23 2.93
C PHE A 78 -0.88 -15.00 3.04
N VAL A 79 -0.32 -13.83 2.75
CA VAL A 79 -1.04 -12.54 2.76
C VAL A 79 -0.85 -11.88 1.41
N THR A 80 -1.95 -11.61 0.68
CA THR A 80 -1.92 -11.13 -0.71
C THR A 80 -2.70 -9.84 -0.95
N ASP A 81 -3.21 -9.21 0.10
CA ASP A 81 -3.80 -7.88 0.03
C ASP A 81 -2.72 -6.77 0.02
N GLY A 82 -3.13 -5.50 0.00
CA GLY A 82 -2.17 -4.38 -0.06
C GLY A 82 -1.16 -4.32 1.08
N SER A 83 -1.38 -5.02 2.17
CA SER A 83 -0.48 -5.01 3.34
C SER A 83 0.91 -5.59 3.03
N PHE A 84 1.04 -6.47 2.02
CA PHE A 84 2.34 -7.03 1.64
C PHE A 84 3.26 -6.01 0.95
N MET A 85 2.71 -4.97 0.33
CA MET A 85 3.49 -4.00 -0.42
C MET A 85 4.23 -3.04 0.50
N THR A 86 5.48 -2.73 0.16
CA THR A 86 6.30 -1.77 0.93
C THR A 86 5.91 -0.33 0.66
N SER A 87 5.33 -0.06 -0.52
CA SER A 87 4.89 1.27 -0.95
C SER A 87 3.82 1.15 -2.02
N SER A 88 3.06 2.22 -2.23
CA SER A 88 2.10 2.35 -3.32
C SER A 88 2.63 3.27 -4.41
N SER A 89 2.22 3.01 -5.66
CA SER A 89 2.39 3.95 -6.77
C SER A 89 1.21 4.93 -6.85
N CYS A 90 1.23 5.81 -7.86
CA CYS A 90 0.16 6.76 -8.13
C CYS A 90 -1.06 6.16 -8.87
N VAL A 91 -1.07 4.85 -9.13
CA VAL A 91 -2.15 4.13 -9.81
C VAL A 91 -2.80 3.11 -8.87
N ASN A 92 -4.04 2.73 -9.17
CA ASN A 92 -4.77 1.72 -8.40
C ASN A 92 -4.06 0.36 -8.45
N PRO A 93 -3.90 -0.33 -7.31
CA PRO A 93 -3.00 -1.47 -7.18
C PRO A 93 -3.63 -2.84 -7.47
N SER A 94 -4.91 -2.93 -7.88
CA SER A 94 -5.64 -4.20 -8.01
C SER A 94 -4.93 -5.20 -8.92
N LEU A 95 -4.38 -4.76 -10.06
CA LEU A 95 -3.65 -5.64 -10.97
C LEU A 95 -2.39 -6.21 -10.30
N THR A 96 -1.71 -5.41 -9.51
CA THR A 96 -0.55 -5.84 -8.71
C THR A 96 -0.95 -6.90 -7.69
N TYR A 97 -2.05 -6.69 -6.96
CA TYR A 97 -2.55 -7.69 -6.01
C TYR A 97 -2.87 -9.03 -6.69
N MET A 98 -3.55 -8.98 -7.83
CA MET A 98 -3.90 -10.18 -8.59
C MET A 98 -2.65 -10.95 -9.05
N ALA A 99 -1.64 -10.25 -9.57
CA ALA A 99 -0.40 -10.87 -10.02
C ALA A 99 0.37 -11.53 -8.86
N PHE A 100 0.47 -10.86 -7.72
CA PHE A 100 1.14 -11.41 -6.54
C PHE A 100 0.35 -12.55 -5.90
N THR A 101 -0.99 -12.47 -5.89
CA THR A 101 -1.85 -13.58 -5.45
C THR A 101 -1.63 -14.83 -6.31
N ALA A 102 -1.64 -14.69 -7.62
CA ALA A 102 -1.37 -15.81 -8.53
C ALA A 102 0.00 -16.46 -8.25
N ARG A 103 1.04 -15.64 -8.07
CA ARG A 103 2.38 -16.12 -7.73
C ARG A 103 2.43 -16.81 -6.36
N ALA A 104 1.76 -16.27 -5.36
CA ALA A 104 1.69 -16.86 -4.02
C ALA A 104 0.98 -18.20 -4.05
N CYS A 105 -0.14 -18.31 -4.79
CA CYS A 105 -0.87 -19.56 -4.95
C CYS A 105 -0.03 -20.64 -5.67
N ASP A 106 0.66 -20.28 -6.76
CA ASP A 106 1.56 -21.21 -7.47
C ASP A 106 2.67 -21.74 -6.55
N TYR A 107 3.25 -20.87 -5.77
CA TYR A 107 4.26 -21.26 -4.77
C TYR A 107 3.66 -22.15 -3.68
N ALA A 108 2.49 -21.79 -3.11
CA ALA A 108 1.83 -22.56 -2.06
C ALA A 108 1.51 -23.99 -2.52
N VAL A 109 0.96 -24.15 -3.75
CA VAL A 109 0.64 -25.47 -4.31
C VAL A 109 1.89 -26.33 -4.47
N LYS A 110 3.02 -25.75 -4.89
CA LYS A 110 4.30 -26.48 -4.96
C LYS A 110 4.76 -26.95 -3.58
N GLN A 111 4.72 -26.05 -2.58
CA GLN A 111 5.12 -26.39 -1.22
C GLN A 111 4.22 -27.46 -0.59
N MET A 112 2.90 -27.44 -0.86
CA MET A 112 1.98 -28.49 -0.45
C MET A 112 2.33 -29.84 -1.09
N GLY A 113 2.68 -29.86 -2.38
CA GLY A 113 3.10 -31.06 -3.09
C GLY A 113 4.42 -31.65 -2.56
N GLU A 114 5.28 -30.83 -2.01
CA GLU A 114 6.57 -31.20 -1.39
C GLU A 114 6.44 -31.53 0.11
N GLY A 115 5.25 -31.36 0.70
CA GLY A 115 5.01 -31.57 2.14
C GLY A 115 5.72 -30.54 3.04
N SER A 116 5.98 -29.34 2.51
CA SER A 116 6.70 -28.27 3.21
C SER A 116 5.77 -27.24 3.88
N VAL A 117 4.46 -27.33 3.63
CA VAL A 117 3.41 -26.51 4.25
C VAL A 117 2.15 -27.35 4.47
#